data_9d80feb3886fb44b9d1f34542faf99b5
#
_entry.id   9d80feb3886fb44b9d1f34542faf99b5
#
_cell.length_a   1.000
_cell.length_b   1.000
_cell.length_c   1.000
_cell.angle_alpha   90.00
_cell.angle_beta   90.00
_cell.angle_gamma   90.00
#
_symmetry.space_group_name_H-M   'P 1'
#
loop_
_entity.id
_entity.type
_entity.pdbx_description
1 polymer ?
#
loop_
_entity_poly.entity_id
_entity_poly.type
_entity_poly.pdbx_seq_one_letter_code
_entity_poly.pdbx_strand_id
1 'polypeptide(L)'
;MTDTTKIKQRQRDGAAKTLLSKARNVSLTVVTLALLGLASPFVELAGNLGAAEAVAQEAPEKKQKTRRVPSLSEAVYKKLGAGQELIDAKDLDGALLEIQEALERSRRYNENEIANLHNMLGYIYYLKEDYNGALREYKIVVSQGEKIPEGLETTTLYTVAQLSYVQENYDDALKYMEIWISKAQNPSADPRFFMATVYYQMKDFDKAIEQMELGIQIAEERGTTVKEQQWSLLTFLYFEKEDWPNVIETLKILVEKFPKREHWVRLAGVYGQEGYEKEQMYSLEAAYTAGFLEKKSDFTNLAGLLMQEEVPYRAAKVLVAGFKAEAIERDSTILQSLGQAWQLAQEVDNAIEVFEEAAKLADDGKIYERLSYLYLEDDQYDRCVDSASGALDKGGLRKEQSVHIVKGMCQYNLDKLTAARDSFVQCRRVARRSDDKPNQRVCGQWITFIDRETERLKQLAAAG
;
A
#
# COMPACT_ATOMS: atom_id res chain seq x y z
N MET A 1 9.42 -0.61 34.96
CA MET A 1 8.91 -0.61 33.56
C MET A 1 7.43 -0.33 33.64
N THR A 2 7.05 0.88 33.28
CA THR A 2 5.71 1.45 33.47
C THR A 2 4.71 0.88 32.49
N ASP A 3 3.43 0.81 32.89
CA ASP A 3 2.30 0.27 32.11
C ASP A 3 2.17 0.83 30.69
N THR A 4 2.66 2.05 30.45
CA THR A 4 2.71 2.70 29.14
C THR A 4 3.58 1.96 28.10
N THR A 5 4.65 1.29 28.55
CA THR A 5 5.55 0.52 27.66
C THR A 5 4.87 -0.78 27.21
N LYS A 6 4.06 -1.42 28.07
CA LYS A 6 3.30 -2.63 27.72
C LYS A 6 2.13 -2.34 26.79
N ILE A 7 1.51 -1.18 26.90
CA ILE A 7 0.41 -0.77 26.01
C ILE A 7 0.96 -0.46 24.62
N LYS A 8 2.09 0.24 24.52
CA LYS A 8 2.78 0.51 23.23
C LYS A 8 3.25 -0.80 22.55
N GLN A 9 3.72 -1.77 23.33
CA GLN A 9 4.14 -3.08 22.81
C GLN A 9 2.96 -3.90 22.26
N ARG A 10 1.81 -3.92 22.96
CA ARG A 10 0.59 -4.59 22.46
C ARG A 10 -0.03 -3.92 21.22
N GLN A 11 0.09 -2.61 21.10
CA GLN A 11 -0.35 -1.90 19.89
C GLN A 11 0.59 -2.17 18.70
N ARG A 12 1.90 -2.28 18.93
CA ARG A 12 2.89 -2.70 17.94
C ARG A 12 2.61 -4.11 17.41
N ASP A 13 2.40 -5.08 18.31
CA ASP A 13 2.12 -6.48 17.93
C ASP A 13 0.78 -6.63 17.18
N GLY A 14 -0.22 -5.79 17.49
CA GLY A 14 -1.51 -5.77 16.80
C GLY A 14 -1.42 -5.19 15.38
N ALA A 15 -0.70 -4.09 15.20
CA ALA A 15 -0.50 -3.45 13.91
C ALA A 15 0.34 -4.33 12.95
N ALA A 16 1.42 -4.96 13.46
CA ALA A 16 2.25 -5.88 12.71
C ALA A 16 1.45 -7.09 12.21
N LYS A 17 0.59 -7.70 13.06
CA LYS A 17 -0.26 -8.84 12.66
C LYS A 17 -1.30 -8.47 11.61
N THR A 18 -1.85 -7.25 11.64
CA THR A 18 -2.83 -6.79 10.65
C THR A 18 -2.18 -6.46 9.31
N LEU A 19 -0.95 -5.94 9.31
CA LEU A 19 -0.14 -5.73 8.10
C LEU A 19 0.31 -7.06 7.49
N LEU A 20 0.73 -8.03 8.30
CA LEU A 20 1.12 -9.37 7.86
C LEU A 20 -0.05 -10.14 7.21
N SER A 21 -1.28 -10.03 7.75
CA SER A 21 -2.45 -10.69 7.14
C SER A 21 -2.83 -10.07 5.80
N LYS A 22 -2.65 -8.76 5.62
CA LYS A 22 -2.90 -8.05 4.34
C LYS A 22 -1.77 -8.26 3.33
N ALA A 23 -0.51 -8.34 3.75
CA ALA A 23 0.62 -8.65 2.89
C ALA A 23 0.53 -10.07 2.33
N ARG A 24 0.03 -11.04 3.11
CA ARG A 24 -0.15 -12.43 2.68
C ARG A 24 -1.17 -12.60 1.56
N ASN A 25 -2.21 -11.74 1.48
CA ASN A 25 -3.19 -11.74 0.39
C ASN A 25 -2.70 -10.99 -0.86
N VAL A 26 -1.76 -10.05 -0.73
CA VAL A 26 -1.13 -9.35 -1.86
C VAL A 26 -0.08 -10.26 -2.53
N SER A 27 0.57 -11.15 -1.77
CA SER A 27 1.57 -12.09 -2.28
C SER A 27 1.02 -13.03 -3.36
N LEU A 28 -0.22 -13.53 -3.21
CA LEU A 28 -0.81 -14.41 -4.21
C LEU A 28 -1.18 -13.71 -5.53
N THR A 29 -1.53 -12.42 -5.47
CA THR A 29 -1.95 -11.65 -6.66
C THR A 29 -0.74 -11.13 -7.46
N VAL A 30 0.38 -10.83 -6.81
CA VAL A 30 1.61 -10.37 -7.49
C VAL A 30 2.29 -11.52 -8.24
N VAL A 31 2.24 -12.74 -7.72
CA VAL A 31 2.83 -13.92 -8.38
C VAL A 31 2.02 -14.31 -9.62
N THR A 32 0.68 -14.19 -9.58
CA THR A 32 -0.17 -14.48 -10.75
C THR A 32 -0.02 -13.43 -11.88
N LEU A 33 0.26 -12.17 -11.55
CA LEU A 33 0.50 -11.11 -12.55
C LEU A 33 1.92 -11.19 -13.16
N ALA A 34 2.91 -11.70 -12.44
CA ALA A 34 4.25 -11.95 -12.99
C ALA A 34 4.25 -13.08 -14.02
N LEU A 35 3.34 -14.07 -13.88
CA LEU A 35 3.18 -15.16 -14.86
C LEU A 35 2.57 -14.68 -16.20
N LEU A 36 1.72 -13.64 -16.19
CA LEU A 36 1.16 -13.05 -17.40
C LEU A 36 2.17 -12.19 -18.20
N GLY A 37 3.21 -11.67 -17.53
CA GLY A 37 4.30 -10.94 -18.19
C GLY A 37 5.37 -11.82 -18.83
N LEU A 38 5.45 -13.11 -18.44
CA LEU A 38 6.41 -14.08 -18.98
C LEU A 38 5.92 -14.76 -20.27
N ALA A 39 4.66 -14.55 -20.67
CA ALA A 39 4.10 -15.15 -21.89
C ALA A 39 4.53 -14.44 -23.19
N SER A 40 5.18 -13.27 -23.11
CA SER A 40 5.53 -12.48 -24.29
C SER A 40 6.68 -13.02 -25.16
N PRO A 41 7.71 -13.73 -24.67
CA PRO A 41 8.78 -14.21 -25.56
C PRO A 41 8.41 -15.44 -26.39
N PHE A 42 7.32 -16.15 -26.06
CA PHE A 42 6.94 -17.37 -26.79
C PHE A 42 6.23 -17.11 -28.13
N VAL A 43 5.59 -15.94 -28.28
CA VAL A 43 4.88 -15.58 -29.53
C VAL A 43 5.87 -15.21 -30.65
N GLU A 44 7.06 -14.71 -30.31
CA GLU A 44 8.09 -14.38 -31.31
C GLU A 44 8.92 -15.59 -31.78
N LEU A 45 8.90 -16.72 -31.05
CA LEU A 45 9.67 -17.91 -31.42
C LEU A 45 9.08 -18.67 -32.63
N ALA A 46 7.77 -18.56 -32.88
CA ALA A 46 7.09 -19.20 -33.97
C ALA A 46 7.26 -18.45 -35.32
N GLY A 47 7.62 -17.15 -35.26
CA GLY A 47 7.72 -16.29 -36.45
C GLY A 47 9.08 -16.27 -37.17
N ASN A 48 10.16 -16.73 -36.51
CA ASN A 48 11.54 -16.53 -36.99
C ASN A 48 12.22 -17.76 -37.60
N LEU A 49 11.47 -18.63 -38.27
CA LEU A 49 12.07 -19.56 -39.25
C LEU A 49 12.32 -18.89 -40.61
N GLY A 50 11.97 -17.64 -40.78
CA GLY A 50 12.19 -16.84 -41.98
C GLY A 50 12.63 -15.42 -41.66
N ALA A 51 13.93 -15.10 -41.92
CA ALA A 51 14.54 -13.78 -42.07
C ALA A 51 14.40 -12.80 -40.88
N ALA A 52 15.38 -12.78 -40.01
CA ALA A 52 15.66 -11.67 -39.08
C ALA A 52 16.32 -10.52 -39.84
N GLU A 53 15.58 -9.46 -40.15
CA GLU A 53 16.17 -8.13 -40.37
C GLU A 53 16.37 -7.44 -39.00
N ALA A 54 17.62 -7.50 -38.53
CA ALA A 54 18.04 -6.81 -37.33
C ALA A 54 18.21 -5.32 -37.62
N VAL A 55 17.49 -4.47 -36.89
CA VAL A 55 17.87 -3.06 -36.75
C VAL A 55 19.11 -3.01 -35.84
N ALA A 56 20.28 -2.87 -36.47
CA ALA A 56 21.57 -2.75 -35.80
C ALA A 56 21.74 -1.33 -35.26
N GLN A 57 21.87 -1.20 -33.94
CA GLN A 57 22.55 -0.07 -33.30
C GLN A 57 24.02 -0.46 -33.15
N GLU A 58 24.94 0.29 -33.82
CA GLU A 58 26.35 0.01 -33.90
C GLU A 58 27.03 0.13 -32.51
N ALA A 59 27.47 -1.01 -31.98
CA ALA A 59 28.51 -1.10 -30.97
C ALA A 59 29.72 -1.83 -31.62
N PRO A 60 30.98 -1.59 -31.21
CA PRO A 60 32.16 -2.07 -31.91
C PRO A 60 32.19 -3.61 -31.97
N GLU A 61 32.16 -4.13 -33.18
CA GLU A 61 32.24 -5.56 -33.49
C GLU A 61 33.53 -6.21 -32.98
N LYS A 62 33.43 -7.00 -31.90
CA LYS A 62 34.39 -8.11 -31.72
C LYS A 62 33.94 -9.23 -32.64
N LYS A 63 34.77 -9.58 -33.62
CA LYS A 63 34.50 -10.68 -34.58
C LYS A 63 34.12 -11.95 -33.83
N GLN A 64 32.84 -12.33 -33.90
CA GLN A 64 32.31 -13.59 -33.39
C GLN A 64 33.00 -14.75 -34.10
N LYS A 65 33.62 -15.68 -33.36
CA LYS A 65 33.92 -17.01 -33.88
C LYS A 65 32.62 -17.77 -34.06
N THR A 66 32.08 -17.75 -35.29
CA THR A 66 30.88 -18.51 -35.60
C THR A 66 31.14 -20.00 -35.38
N ARG A 67 30.34 -20.61 -34.52
CA ARG A 67 30.39 -22.06 -34.25
C ARG A 67 30.04 -22.83 -35.55
N ARG A 68 30.93 -23.71 -35.99
CA ARG A 68 30.67 -24.56 -37.18
C ARG A 68 29.90 -25.78 -36.72
N VAL A 69 28.65 -25.88 -37.14
CA VAL A 69 27.76 -27.04 -36.88
C VAL A 69 27.39 -27.76 -38.16
N PRO A 70 27.13 -29.06 -38.12
CA PRO A 70 26.65 -29.81 -39.30
C PRO A 70 25.33 -29.22 -39.80
N SER A 71 25.14 -29.18 -41.12
CA SER A 71 23.86 -28.76 -41.73
C SER A 71 22.79 -29.82 -41.54
N LEU A 72 21.53 -29.42 -41.68
CA LEU A 72 20.40 -30.33 -41.74
C LEU A 72 20.38 -31.02 -43.11
N SER A 73 20.11 -32.32 -43.15
CA SER A 73 19.83 -33.04 -44.38
C SER A 73 18.47 -32.65 -44.96
N GLU A 74 18.28 -32.82 -46.27
CA GLU A 74 17.01 -32.57 -46.93
C GLU A 74 15.88 -33.39 -46.30
N ALA A 75 16.17 -34.63 -45.91
CA ALA A 75 15.19 -35.50 -45.25
C ALA A 75 14.66 -34.93 -43.94
N VAL A 76 15.56 -34.45 -43.05
CA VAL A 76 15.17 -33.84 -41.79
C VAL A 76 14.48 -32.48 -42.02
N TYR A 77 14.96 -31.68 -42.97
CA TYR A 77 14.32 -30.43 -43.32
C TYR A 77 12.86 -30.63 -43.78
N LYS A 78 12.58 -31.64 -44.62
CA LYS A 78 11.24 -31.97 -45.03
C LYS A 78 10.33 -32.42 -43.88
N LYS A 79 10.86 -33.23 -42.96
CA LYS A 79 10.11 -33.65 -41.76
C LYS A 79 9.76 -32.51 -40.82
N LEU A 80 10.71 -31.60 -40.61
CA LEU A 80 10.45 -30.38 -39.84
C LEU A 80 9.41 -29.50 -40.52
N GLY A 81 9.46 -29.34 -41.83
CA GLY A 81 8.46 -28.61 -42.61
C GLY A 81 7.07 -29.21 -42.48
N ALA A 82 6.95 -30.53 -42.66
CA ALA A 82 5.67 -31.25 -42.51
C ALA A 82 5.11 -31.13 -41.09
N GLY A 83 5.98 -31.23 -40.04
CA GLY A 83 5.58 -31.01 -38.69
C GLY A 83 5.06 -29.60 -38.44
N GLN A 84 5.70 -28.58 -39.03
CA GLN A 84 5.25 -27.19 -38.89
C GLN A 84 3.89 -26.96 -39.59
N GLU A 85 3.68 -27.51 -40.78
CA GLU A 85 2.38 -27.43 -41.46
C GLU A 85 1.25 -28.05 -40.63
N LEU A 86 1.51 -29.16 -39.94
CA LEU A 86 0.53 -29.79 -39.04
C LEU A 86 0.27 -28.94 -37.77
N ILE A 87 1.30 -28.33 -37.23
CA ILE A 87 1.15 -27.38 -36.13
C ILE A 87 0.27 -26.17 -36.53
N ASP A 88 0.54 -25.58 -37.69
CA ASP A 88 -0.22 -24.45 -38.23
C ASP A 88 -1.69 -24.85 -38.52
N ALA A 89 -1.92 -26.10 -38.93
CA ALA A 89 -3.26 -26.69 -39.10
C ALA A 89 -3.93 -27.07 -37.76
N LYS A 90 -3.24 -26.88 -36.62
CA LYS A 90 -3.66 -27.28 -35.26
C LYS A 90 -3.82 -28.79 -35.06
N ASP A 91 -3.23 -29.59 -35.92
CA ASP A 91 -3.14 -31.03 -35.79
C ASP A 91 -1.88 -31.40 -35.00
N LEU A 92 -1.93 -31.16 -33.71
CA LEU A 92 -0.81 -31.41 -32.81
C LEU A 92 -0.47 -32.89 -32.64
N ASP A 93 -1.46 -33.78 -32.78
CA ASP A 93 -1.25 -35.24 -32.70
C ASP A 93 -0.57 -35.75 -33.97
N GLY A 94 -0.99 -35.25 -35.13
CA GLY A 94 -0.32 -35.53 -36.39
C GLY A 94 1.12 -35.02 -36.42
N ALA A 95 1.36 -33.78 -35.93
CA ALA A 95 2.69 -33.21 -35.82
C ALA A 95 3.60 -34.05 -34.88
N LEU A 96 3.07 -34.48 -33.76
CA LEU A 96 3.79 -35.31 -32.80
C LEU A 96 4.25 -36.63 -33.46
N LEU A 97 3.33 -37.31 -34.13
CA LEU A 97 3.62 -38.58 -34.83
C LEU A 97 4.66 -38.40 -35.95
N GLU A 98 4.53 -37.35 -36.78
CA GLU A 98 5.46 -37.04 -37.88
C GLU A 98 6.90 -36.89 -37.42
N ILE A 99 7.10 -36.20 -36.30
CA ILE A 99 8.44 -35.94 -35.75
C ILE A 99 8.98 -37.18 -34.98
N GLN A 100 8.11 -37.91 -34.27
CA GLN A 100 8.51 -39.17 -33.62
C GLN A 100 8.96 -40.22 -34.66
N GLU A 101 8.25 -40.39 -35.76
CA GLU A 101 8.67 -41.26 -36.86
C GLU A 101 10.03 -40.84 -37.45
N ALA A 102 10.31 -39.55 -37.56
CA ALA A 102 11.63 -39.07 -37.99
C ALA A 102 12.72 -39.53 -36.99
N LEU A 103 12.48 -39.44 -35.68
CA LEU A 103 13.45 -39.85 -34.64
C LEU A 103 13.70 -41.34 -34.59
N GLU A 104 12.81 -42.24 -35.08
CA GLU A 104 13.10 -43.67 -35.20
C GLU A 104 14.34 -43.96 -36.07
N ARG A 105 14.67 -43.01 -36.98
CA ARG A 105 15.84 -43.06 -37.85
C ARG A 105 17.03 -42.29 -37.31
N SER A 106 16.99 -41.86 -36.06
CA SER A 106 18.00 -40.95 -35.38
C SER A 106 19.44 -41.45 -35.46
N ARG A 107 19.68 -42.76 -35.58
CA ARG A 107 21.04 -43.33 -35.74
C ARG A 107 21.79 -42.82 -36.98
N ARG A 108 21.10 -42.18 -37.90
CA ARG A 108 21.65 -41.65 -39.18
C ARG A 108 21.81 -40.13 -39.13
N TYR A 109 21.36 -39.50 -38.07
CA TYR A 109 21.31 -38.05 -37.95
C TYR A 109 22.49 -37.53 -37.13
N ASN A 110 22.94 -36.33 -37.47
CA ASN A 110 23.91 -35.60 -36.68
C ASN A 110 23.23 -34.93 -35.48
N GLU A 111 24.04 -34.42 -34.53
CA GLU A 111 23.55 -33.83 -33.27
C GLU A 111 22.68 -32.59 -33.49
N ASN A 112 22.95 -31.79 -34.57
CA ASN A 112 22.11 -30.64 -34.89
C ASN A 112 20.73 -31.08 -35.42
N GLU A 113 20.66 -32.14 -36.25
CA GLU A 113 19.41 -32.71 -36.73
C GLU A 113 18.58 -33.27 -35.55
N ILE A 114 19.19 -34.02 -34.67
CA ILE A 114 18.55 -34.57 -33.48
C ILE A 114 18.01 -33.43 -32.62
N ALA A 115 18.80 -32.39 -32.37
CA ALA A 115 18.39 -31.25 -31.59
C ALA A 115 17.18 -30.50 -32.18
N ASN A 116 17.15 -30.29 -33.51
CA ASN A 116 16.02 -29.60 -34.13
C ASN A 116 14.71 -30.43 -34.07
N LEU A 117 14.80 -31.76 -34.21
CA LEU A 117 13.65 -32.64 -34.07
C LEU A 117 13.12 -32.62 -32.61
N HIS A 118 14.01 -32.73 -31.61
CA HIS A 118 13.62 -32.63 -30.21
C HIS A 118 13.13 -31.23 -29.83
N ASN A 119 13.68 -30.19 -30.44
CA ASN A 119 13.17 -28.83 -30.24
C ASN A 119 11.71 -28.71 -30.73
N MET A 120 11.41 -29.26 -31.89
CA MET A 120 10.02 -29.27 -32.38
C MET A 120 9.10 -30.14 -31.54
N LEU A 121 9.54 -31.32 -31.04
CA LEU A 121 8.76 -32.10 -30.09
C LEU A 121 8.50 -31.32 -28.78
N GLY A 122 9.52 -30.66 -28.27
CA GLY A 122 9.37 -29.81 -27.08
C GLY A 122 8.30 -28.73 -27.30
N TYR A 123 8.29 -28.10 -28.48
CA TYR A 123 7.29 -27.13 -28.84
C TYR A 123 5.88 -27.71 -28.95
N ILE A 124 5.75 -28.90 -29.62
CA ILE A 124 4.45 -29.59 -29.73
C ILE A 124 3.91 -29.96 -28.34
N TYR A 125 4.75 -30.52 -27.43
CA TYR A 125 4.35 -30.83 -26.08
C TYR A 125 3.95 -29.56 -25.31
N TYR A 126 4.66 -28.45 -25.49
CA TYR A 126 4.30 -27.17 -24.90
C TYR A 126 2.91 -26.68 -25.37
N LEU A 127 2.62 -26.76 -26.66
CA LEU A 127 1.30 -26.40 -27.22
C LEU A 127 0.18 -27.32 -26.71
N LYS A 128 0.51 -28.57 -26.37
CA LYS A 128 -0.41 -29.56 -25.76
C LYS A 128 -0.50 -29.37 -24.22
N GLU A 129 0.15 -28.36 -23.66
CA GLU A 129 0.23 -28.09 -22.22
C GLU A 129 0.92 -29.24 -21.41
N ASP A 130 1.58 -30.19 -22.08
CA ASP A 130 2.45 -31.18 -21.43
C ASP A 130 3.84 -30.60 -21.19
N TYR A 131 3.94 -29.75 -20.17
CA TYR A 131 5.19 -29.07 -19.82
C TYR A 131 6.27 -30.05 -19.38
N ASN A 132 5.91 -31.20 -18.81
CA ASN A 132 6.88 -32.27 -18.47
C ASN A 132 7.45 -32.92 -19.74
N GLY A 133 6.61 -33.18 -20.73
CA GLY A 133 7.03 -33.65 -22.05
C GLY A 133 7.95 -32.63 -22.71
N ALA A 134 7.54 -31.36 -22.78
CA ALA A 134 8.34 -30.29 -23.33
C ALA A 134 9.72 -30.19 -22.66
N LEU A 135 9.77 -30.23 -21.31
CA LEU A 135 11.00 -30.15 -20.56
C LEU A 135 11.96 -31.31 -20.84
N ARG A 136 11.44 -32.53 -20.97
CA ARG A 136 12.27 -33.69 -21.36
C ARG A 136 12.93 -33.47 -22.70
N GLU A 137 12.15 -33.07 -23.71
CA GLU A 137 12.64 -32.87 -25.07
C GLU A 137 13.66 -31.71 -25.14
N TYR A 138 13.38 -30.58 -24.53
CA TYR A 138 14.31 -29.44 -24.50
C TYR A 138 15.60 -29.75 -23.74
N LYS A 139 15.58 -30.60 -22.69
CA LYS A 139 16.79 -31.07 -22.01
C LYS A 139 17.68 -31.92 -22.94
N ILE A 140 17.10 -32.68 -23.88
CA ILE A 140 17.88 -33.41 -24.92
C ILE A 140 18.55 -32.40 -25.86
N VAL A 141 17.84 -31.33 -26.28
CA VAL A 141 18.45 -30.27 -27.12
C VAL A 141 19.69 -29.70 -26.45
N VAL A 142 19.56 -29.19 -25.21
CA VAL A 142 20.70 -28.56 -24.51
C VAL A 142 21.82 -29.53 -24.18
N SER A 143 21.56 -30.83 -24.09
CA SER A 143 22.57 -31.86 -23.89
C SER A 143 23.54 -32.03 -25.07
N GLN A 144 23.17 -31.54 -26.27
CA GLN A 144 24.06 -31.56 -27.46
C GLN A 144 25.18 -30.53 -27.34
N GLY A 145 25.04 -29.55 -26.47
CA GLY A 145 26.09 -28.55 -26.16
C GLY A 145 26.60 -27.82 -27.38
N GLU A 146 27.91 -27.79 -27.57
CA GLU A 146 28.57 -27.04 -28.66
C GLU A 146 28.35 -27.63 -30.07
N LYS A 147 27.68 -28.75 -30.18
CA LYS A 147 27.43 -29.41 -31.48
C LYS A 147 26.21 -28.84 -32.20
N ILE A 148 25.48 -27.92 -31.57
CA ILE A 148 24.30 -27.23 -32.15
C ILE A 148 24.57 -25.73 -32.26
N PRO A 149 23.76 -24.99 -33.09
CA PRO A 149 23.89 -23.56 -33.17
C PRO A 149 23.78 -22.87 -31.82
N GLU A 150 24.62 -21.86 -31.57
CA GLU A 150 24.64 -21.12 -30.31
C GLU A 150 23.27 -20.50 -29.96
N GLY A 151 22.59 -19.96 -30.99
CA GLY A 151 21.23 -19.40 -30.82
C GLY A 151 20.21 -20.45 -30.35
N LEU A 152 20.26 -21.67 -30.91
CA LEU A 152 19.37 -22.76 -30.49
C LEU A 152 19.70 -23.19 -29.03
N GLU A 153 20.98 -23.34 -28.71
CA GLU A 153 21.43 -23.71 -27.35
C GLU A 153 20.97 -22.67 -26.32
N THR A 154 21.27 -21.39 -26.55
CA THR A 154 20.93 -20.33 -25.61
C THR A 154 19.43 -20.12 -25.45
N THR A 155 18.67 -20.10 -26.54
CA THR A 155 17.22 -20.00 -26.45
C THR A 155 16.60 -21.17 -25.68
N THR A 156 17.06 -22.40 -25.96
CA THR A 156 16.53 -23.59 -25.28
C THR A 156 16.95 -23.64 -23.80
N LEU A 157 18.16 -23.21 -23.44
CA LEU A 157 18.58 -23.10 -22.03
C LEU A 157 17.64 -22.18 -21.24
N TYR A 158 17.30 -21.03 -21.83
CA TYR A 158 16.37 -20.09 -21.19
C TYR A 158 14.98 -20.69 -21.02
N THR A 159 14.48 -21.37 -22.09
CA THR A 159 13.18 -22.08 -22.05
C THR A 159 13.17 -23.20 -21.00
N VAL A 160 14.26 -24.00 -20.90
CA VAL A 160 14.38 -25.03 -19.86
C VAL A 160 14.34 -24.44 -18.47
N ALA A 161 15.03 -23.30 -18.22
CA ALA A 161 15.01 -22.63 -16.94
C ALA A 161 13.58 -22.16 -16.58
N GLN A 162 12.87 -21.54 -17.54
CA GLN A 162 11.49 -21.07 -17.31
C GLN A 162 10.51 -22.22 -17.08
N LEU A 163 10.56 -23.28 -17.90
CA LEU A 163 9.68 -24.43 -17.71
C LEU A 163 9.98 -25.19 -16.41
N SER A 164 11.25 -25.25 -16.00
CA SER A 164 11.62 -25.83 -14.71
C SER A 164 11.02 -25.02 -13.55
N TYR A 165 11.00 -23.71 -13.64
CA TYR A 165 10.33 -22.85 -12.65
C TYR A 165 8.83 -23.10 -12.59
N VAL A 166 8.15 -23.18 -13.78
CA VAL A 166 6.70 -23.47 -13.85
C VAL A 166 6.36 -24.82 -13.23
N GLN A 167 7.27 -25.81 -13.37
CA GLN A 167 7.15 -27.14 -12.76
C GLN A 167 7.67 -27.20 -11.30
N GLU A 168 7.90 -26.05 -10.68
CA GLU A 168 8.41 -25.93 -9.30
C GLU A 168 9.77 -26.64 -9.07
N ASN A 169 10.48 -26.96 -10.16
CA ASN A 169 11.84 -27.52 -10.08
C ASN A 169 12.85 -26.37 -10.05
N TYR A 170 12.94 -25.72 -8.90
CA TYR A 170 13.72 -24.51 -8.72
C TYR A 170 15.22 -24.70 -8.89
N ASP A 171 15.76 -25.84 -8.48
CA ASP A 171 17.18 -26.18 -8.63
C ASP A 171 17.57 -26.24 -10.11
N ASP A 172 16.78 -26.91 -10.94
CA ASP A 172 17.01 -26.94 -12.37
C ASP A 172 16.79 -25.56 -13.01
N ALA A 173 15.80 -24.80 -12.56
CA ALA A 173 15.57 -23.45 -13.06
C ALA A 173 16.81 -22.55 -12.87
N LEU A 174 17.37 -22.55 -11.68
CA LEU A 174 18.61 -21.81 -11.37
C LEU A 174 19.80 -22.34 -12.17
N LYS A 175 20.02 -23.66 -12.18
CA LYS A 175 21.11 -24.30 -12.90
C LYS A 175 21.13 -23.93 -14.39
N TYR A 176 20.02 -24.05 -15.06
CA TYR A 176 19.95 -23.75 -16.48
C TYR A 176 20.04 -22.25 -16.77
N MET A 177 19.57 -21.39 -15.88
CA MET A 177 19.73 -19.96 -16.01
C MET A 177 21.18 -19.53 -15.79
N GLU A 178 21.91 -20.12 -14.83
CA GLU A 178 23.35 -19.88 -14.64
C GLU A 178 24.16 -20.29 -15.86
N ILE A 179 23.87 -21.47 -16.45
CA ILE A 179 24.51 -21.92 -17.69
C ILE A 179 24.20 -20.91 -18.81
N TRP A 180 22.98 -20.44 -18.92
CA TRP A 180 22.59 -19.43 -19.90
C TRP A 180 23.39 -18.14 -19.72
N ILE A 181 23.46 -17.59 -18.49
CA ILE A 181 24.22 -16.36 -18.18
C ILE A 181 25.70 -16.53 -18.55
N SER A 182 26.28 -17.71 -18.31
CA SER A 182 27.70 -17.96 -18.62
C SER A 182 27.99 -17.95 -20.12
N LYS A 183 26.98 -18.23 -20.96
CA LYS A 183 27.09 -18.29 -22.42
C LYS A 183 26.63 -17.00 -23.11
N ALA A 184 25.73 -16.26 -22.47
CA ALA A 184 25.16 -15.05 -23.03
C ALA A 184 26.22 -13.94 -23.14
N GLN A 185 26.30 -13.33 -24.33
CA GLN A 185 27.14 -12.15 -24.53
C GLN A 185 26.39 -10.93 -24.00
N ASN A 186 26.88 -10.37 -22.89
CA ASN A 186 26.29 -9.17 -22.30
C ASN A 186 24.78 -9.36 -21.92
N PRO A 187 24.44 -10.22 -20.94
CA PRO A 187 23.05 -10.52 -20.56
C PRO A 187 22.35 -9.29 -20.00
N SER A 188 21.04 -9.13 -20.29
CA SER A 188 20.18 -8.10 -19.69
C SER A 188 19.99 -8.33 -18.19
N ALA A 189 19.27 -7.43 -17.53
CA ALA A 189 18.89 -7.57 -16.11
C ALA A 189 17.86 -8.71 -15.87
N ASP A 190 17.04 -9.06 -16.89
CA ASP A 190 15.92 -9.99 -16.73
C ASP A 190 16.29 -11.37 -16.17
N PRO A 191 17.39 -12.01 -16.56
CA PRO A 191 17.83 -13.27 -15.96
C PRO A 191 18.10 -13.16 -14.45
N ARG A 192 18.62 -12.04 -13.98
CA ARG A 192 18.86 -11.79 -12.55
C ARG A 192 17.55 -11.63 -11.81
N PHE A 193 16.60 -10.87 -12.36
CA PHE A 193 15.27 -10.75 -11.80
C PHE A 193 14.50 -12.09 -11.78
N PHE A 194 14.68 -12.91 -12.81
CA PHE A 194 14.15 -14.27 -12.82
C PHE A 194 14.74 -15.12 -11.69
N MET A 195 16.07 -15.14 -11.52
CA MET A 195 16.73 -15.89 -10.46
C MET A 195 16.29 -15.39 -9.07
N ALA A 196 16.14 -14.08 -8.89
CA ALA A 196 15.59 -13.50 -7.65
C ALA A 196 14.19 -14.03 -7.35
N THR A 197 13.33 -14.14 -8.38
CA THR A 197 11.99 -14.71 -8.24
C THR A 197 12.04 -16.20 -7.85
N VAL A 198 12.98 -16.97 -8.43
CA VAL A 198 13.17 -18.38 -8.05
C VAL A 198 13.62 -18.52 -6.61
N TYR A 199 14.62 -17.75 -6.17
CA TYR A 199 15.09 -17.75 -4.78
C TYR A 199 14.00 -17.30 -3.80
N TYR A 200 13.16 -16.33 -4.19
CA TYR A 200 11.99 -15.94 -3.41
C TYR A 200 11.03 -17.12 -3.16
N GLN A 201 10.73 -17.91 -4.22
CA GLN A 201 9.87 -19.11 -4.08
C GLN A 201 10.52 -20.17 -3.16
N MET A 202 11.83 -20.28 -3.20
CA MET A 202 12.62 -21.16 -2.31
C MET A 202 12.70 -20.59 -0.88
N LYS A 203 12.24 -19.36 -0.63
CA LYS A 203 12.39 -18.61 0.63
C LYS A 203 13.86 -18.31 1.00
N ASP A 204 14.75 -18.34 0.05
CA ASP A 204 16.13 -17.87 0.22
C ASP A 204 16.19 -16.37 -0.06
N PHE A 205 15.72 -15.58 0.92
CA PHE A 205 15.56 -14.13 0.75
C PHE A 205 16.89 -13.42 0.57
N ASP A 206 17.96 -13.92 1.16
CA ASP A 206 19.30 -13.31 1.01
C ASP A 206 19.78 -13.38 -0.43
N LYS A 207 19.68 -14.56 -1.06
CA LYS A 207 20.02 -14.70 -2.46
C LYS A 207 19.04 -13.99 -3.40
N ALA A 208 17.77 -13.95 -3.03
CA ALA A 208 16.78 -13.18 -3.81
C ALA A 208 17.15 -11.69 -3.86
N ILE A 209 17.53 -11.09 -2.72
CA ILE A 209 18.00 -9.70 -2.64
C ILE A 209 19.25 -9.51 -3.49
N GLU A 210 20.26 -10.37 -3.32
CA GLU A 210 21.50 -10.31 -4.10
C GLU A 210 21.23 -10.29 -5.62
N GLN A 211 20.36 -11.18 -6.11
CA GLN A 211 20.04 -11.23 -7.53
C GLN A 211 19.21 -10.02 -7.99
N MET A 212 18.34 -9.46 -7.14
CA MET A 212 17.61 -8.23 -7.43
C MET A 212 18.56 -7.04 -7.56
N GLU A 213 19.47 -6.86 -6.61
CA GLU A 213 20.44 -5.77 -6.62
C GLU A 213 21.36 -5.85 -7.84
N LEU A 214 21.87 -7.05 -8.18
CA LEU A 214 22.65 -7.27 -9.40
C LEU A 214 21.86 -6.94 -10.66
N GLY A 215 20.58 -7.32 -10.72
CA GLY A 215 19.69 -6.99 -11.83
C GLY A 215 19.48 -5.48 -11.97
N ILE A 216 19.25 -4.79 -10.86
CA ILE A 216 19.09 -3.32 -10.83
C ILE A 216 20.37 -2.64 -11.31
N GLN A 217 21.53 -3.06 -10.79
CA GLN A 217 22.83 -2.53 -11.21
C GLN A 217 23.04 -2.66 -12.73
N ILE A 218 22.78 -3.86 -13.29
CA ILE A 218 22.89 -4.09 -14.75
C ILE A 218 21.93 -3.18 -15.52
N ALA A 219 20.70 -2.99 -15.03
CA ALA A 219 19.73 -2.12 -15.66
C ALA A 219 20.20 -0.65 -15.67
N GLU A 220 20.74 -0.18 -14.56
CA GLU A 220 21.27 1.18 -14.42
C GLU A 220 22.49 1.41 -15.31
N GLU A 221 23.46 0.49 -15.34
CA GLU A 221 24.65 0.56 -16.20
C GLU A 221 24.28 0.62 -17.70
N ARG A 222 23.13 0.04 -18.07
CA ARG A 222 22.61 0.05 -19.45
C ARG A 222 21.64 1.19 -19.75
N GLY A 223 21.29 1.99 -18.76
CA GLY A 223 20.25 3.02 -18.89
C GLY A 223 18.85 2.44 -19.16
N THR A 224 18.58 1.19 -18.77
CA THR A 224 17.26 0.57 -18.89
C THR A 224 16.44 0.79 -17.62
N THR A 225 15.13 0.98 -17.80
CA THR A 225 14.25 1.26 -16.66
C THR A 225 13.91 -0.02 -15.90
N VAL A 226 14.18 -0.04 -14.61
CA VAL A 226 13.69 -1.08 -13.69
C VAL A 226 12.19 -0.84 -13.46
N LYS A 227 11.37 -1.87 -13.69
CA LYS A 227 9.91 -1.79 -13.57
C LYS A 227 9.46 -1.75 -12.10
N GLU A 228 8.27 -1.22 -11.87
CA GLU A 228 7.66 -1.16 -10.52
C GLU A 228 7.64 -2.50 -9.79
N GLN A 229 7.41 -3.58 -10.53
CA GLN A 229 7.32 -4.94 -9.97
C GLN A 229 8.64 -5.40 -9.32
N GLN A 230 9.78 -5.07 -9.92
CA GLN A 230 11.10 -5.39 -9.37
C GLN A 230 11.36 -4.61 -8.08
N TRP A 231 11.08 -3.31 -8.08
CA TRP A 231 11.21 -2.49 -6.87
C TRP A 231 10.27 -2.95 -5.76
N SER A 232 9.03 -3.32 -6.11
CA SER A 232 8.06 -3.85 -5.15
C SER A 232 8.48 -5.19 -4.55
N LEU A 233 9.08 -6.08 -5.35
CA LEU A 233 9.62 -7.34 -4.87
C LEU A 233 10.82 -7.10 -3.95
N LEU A 234 11.75 -6.22 -4.33
CA LEU A 234 12.90 -5.89 -3.47
C LEU A 234 12.45 -5.27 -2.13
N THR A 235 11.49 -4.34 -2.17
CA THR A 235 10.89 -3.78 -0.95
C THR A 235 10.30 -4.87 -0.04
N PHE A 236 9.60 -5.84 -0.65
CA PHE A 236 9.02 -6.95 0.09
C PHE A 236 10.09 -7.85 0.71
N LEU A 237 11.16 -8.15 -0.03
CA LEU A 237 12.28 -8.97 0.45
C LEU A 237 12.97 -8.32 1.65
N TYR A 238 13.25 -7.01 1.59
CA TYR A 238 13.79 -6.27 2.73
C TYR A 238 12.83 -6.24 3.92
N PHE A 239 11.52 -6.16 3.65
CA PHE A 239 10.48 -6.22 4.70
C PHE A 239 10.48 -7.57 5.42
N GLU A 240 10.60 -8.71 4.70
CA GLU A 240 10.70 -10.05 5.29
C GLU A 240 11.99 -10.24 6.11
N LYS A 241 13.03 -9.46 5.81
CA LYS A 241 14.29 -9.43 6.58
C LYS A 241 14.27 -8.40 7.72
N GLU A 242 13.18 -7.65 7.89
CA GLU A 242 13.09 -6.53 8.84
C GLU A 242 14.18 -5.46 8.64
N ASP A 243 14.69 -5.32 7.42
CA ASP A 243 15.66 -4.31 7.03
C ASP A 243 14.95 -2.99 6.70
N TRP A 244 14.49 -2.31 7.74
CA TRP A 244 13.69 -1.09 7.62
C TRP A 244 14.38 0.06 6.88
N PRO A 245 15.69 0.29 7.04
CA PRO A 245 16.38 1.30 6.23
C PRO A 245 16.23 1.07 4.74
N ASN A 246 16.46 -0.14 4.25
CA ASN A 246 16.34 -0.49 2.84
C ASN A 246 14.87 -0.56 2.37
N VAL A 247 13.92 -0.92 3.24
CA VAL A 247 12.48 -0.79 2.95
C VAL A 247 12.13 0.68 2.68
N ILE A 248 12.59 1.61 3.52
CA ILE A 248 12.33 3.05 3.34
C ILE A 248 12.94 3.55 2.03
N GLU A 249 14.19 3.22 1.73
CA GLU A 249 14.86 3.67 0.51
C GLU A 249 14.16 3.15 -0.75
N THR A 250 13.79 1.88 -0.80
CA THR A 250 13.05 1.31 -1.94
C THR A 250 11.65 1.90 -2.08
N LEU A 251 10.96 2.19 -0.96
CA LEU A 251 9.66 2.88 -0.99
C LEU A 251 9.79 4.32 -1.47
N LYS A 252 10.87 5.05 -1.14
CA LYS A 252 11.15 6.37 -1.71
C LYS A 252 11.29 6.32 -3.22
N ILE A 253 12.00 5.32 -3.75
CA ILE A 253 12.11 5.11 -5.20
C ILE A 253 10.73 4.83 -5.81
N LEU A 254 9.89 4.02 -5.15
CA LEU A 254 8.55 3.71 -5.62
C LEU A 254 7.63 4.94 -5.64
N VAL A 255 7.66 5.80 -4.61
CA VAL A 255 6.85 7.02 -4.60
C VAL A 255 7.34 8.08 -5.59
N GLU A 256 8.63 8.11 -5.90
CA GLU A 256 9.23 9.01 -6.88
C GLU A 256 8.94 8.58 -8.32
N LYS A 257 9.25 7.30 -8.65
CA LYS A 257 9.19 6.81 -10.04
C LYS A 257 7.80 6.27 -10.42
N PHE A 258 7.03 5.79 -9.45
CA PHE A 258 5.72 5.15 -9.63
C PHE A 258 4.71 5.69 -8.60
N PRO A 259 4.39 6.98 -8.62
CA PRO A 259 3.57 7.62 -7.61
C PRO A 259 2.16 7.02 -7.60
N LYS A 260 1.85 6.31 -6.51
CA LYS A 260 0.55 5.68 -6.24
C LYS A 260 0.23 5.76 -4.76
N ARG A 261 -1.05 5.79 -4.42
CA ARG A 261 -1.53 5.79 -3.03
C ARG A 261 -0.86 4.70 -2.18
N GLU A 262 -0.78 3.47 -2.72
CA GLU A 262 -0.24 2.32 -1.98
C GLU A 262 1.20 2.53 -1.51
N HIS A 263 2.04 3.12 -2.35
CA HIS A 263 3.45 3.36 -2.02
C HIS A 263 3.60 4.44 -0.95
N TRP A 264 2.84 5.54 -1.06
CA TRP A 264 2.83 6.60 -0.06
C TRP A 264 2.33 6.13 1.30
N VAL A 265 1.23 5.37 1.32
CA VAL A 265 0.67 4.84 2.56
C VAL A 265 1.60 3.81 3.22
N ARG A 266 2.28 2.98 2.41
CA ARG A 266 3.30 2.06 2.93
C ARG A 266 4.48 2.79 3.52
N LEU A 267 5.01 3.80 2.82
CA LEU A 267 6.13 4.63 3.30
C LEU A 267 5.78 5.30 4.64
N ALA A 268 4.61 5.94 4.70
CA ALA A 268 4.12 6.53 5.94
C ALA A 268 3.94 5.48 7.06
N GLY A 269 3.46 4.28 6.71
CA GLY A 269 3.30 3.17 7.67
C GLY A 269 4.63 2.71 8.27
N VAL A 270 5.66 2.55 7.45
CA VAL A 270 7.00 2.16 7.90
C VAL A 270 7.62 3.26 8.75
N TYR A 271 7.52 4.52 8.35
CA TYR A 271 7.98 5.63 9.17
C TYR A 271 7.31 5.65 10.55
N GLY A 272 5.99 5.45 10.61
CA GLY A 272 5.27 5.39 11.89
C GLY A 272 5.68 4.19 12.75
N GLN A 273 5.98 3.04 12.15
CA GLN A 273 6.49 1.86 12.85
C GLN A 273 7.86 2.11 13.48
N GLU A 274 8.75 2.77 12.77
CA GLU A 274 10.10 3.09 13.22
C GLU A 274 10.15 4.34 14.13
N GLY A 275 9.00 5.01 14.34
CA GLY A 275 8.91 6.18 15.23
C GLY A 275 9.35 7.50 14.60
N TYR A 276 9.42 7.55 13.27
CA TYR A 276 9.68 8.76 12.48
C TYR A 276 8.38 9.51 12.22
N GLU A 277 7.77 10.08 13.27
CA GLU A 277 6.42 10.67 13.24
C GLU A 277 6.30 11.83 12.23
N LYS A 278 7.35 12.64 12.09
CA LYS A 278 7.37 13.76 11.14
C LYS A 278 7.43 13.28 9.70
N GLU A 279 8.29 12.32 9.40
CA GLU A 279 8.42 11.72 8.07
C GLU A 279 7.13 10.99 7.68
N GLN A 280 6.46 10.34 8.65
CA GLN A 280 5.13 9.77 8.46
C GLN A 280 4.13 10.83 8.02
N MET A 281 4.06 11.95 8.76
CA MET A 281 3.17 13.07 8.45
C MET A 281 3.49 13.66 7.07
N TYR A 282 4.77 13.96 6.79
CA TYR A 282 5.19 14.53 5.49
C TYR A 282 4.85 13.60 4.31
N SER A 283 5.00 12.28 4.48
CA SER A 283 4.64 11.31 3.44
C SER A 283 3.14 11.33 3.14
N LEU A 284 2.29 11.35 4.17
CA LEU A 284 0.84 11.47 3.99
C LEU A 284 0.43 12.84 3.44
N GLU A 285 1.11 13.89 3.83
CA GLU A 285 0.86 15.24 3.34
C GLU A 285 1.24 15.41 1.86
N ALA A 286 2.35 14.82 1.44
CA ALA A 286 2.73 14.74 0.03
C ALA A 286 1.67 13.96 -0.76
N ALA A 287 1.21 12.81 -0.26
CA ALA A 287 0.13 12.04 -0.86
C ALA A 287 -1.18 12.84 -0.95
N TYR A 288 -1.53 13.60 0.10
CA TYR A 288 -2.69 14.48 0.10
C TYR A 288 -2.60 15.55 -0.98
N THR A 289 -1.45 16.23 -1.06
CA THR A 289 -1.21 17.32 -2.03
C THR A 289 -1.25 16.80 -3.47
N ALA A 290 -0.78 15.58 -3.69
CA ALA A 290 -0.82 14.90 -5.00
C ALA A 290 -2.21 14.30 -5.33
N GLY A 291 -3.19 14.36 -4.42
CA GLY A 291 -4.54 13.84 -4.64
C GLY A 291 -4.66 12.32 -4.52
N PHE A 292 -3.74 11.66 -3.84
CA PHE A 292 -3.72 10.20 -3.67
C PHE A 292 -4.49 9.69 -2.45
N LEU A 293 -5.00 10.56 -1.57
CA LEU A 293 -5.81 10.11 -0.44
C LEU A 293 -7.23 9.79 -0.89
N GLU A 294 -7.70 8.58 -0.61
CA GLU A 294 -9.00 8.08 -1.09
C GLU A 294 -9.87 7.52 0.04
N LYS A 295 -9.27 7.06 1.14
CA LYS A 295 -9.98 6.35 2.21
C LYS A 295 -10.13 7.22 3.45
N LYS A 296 -11.21 6.99 4.21
CA LYS A 296 -11.43 7.63 5.53
C LYS A 296 -10.15 7.59 6.38
N SER A 297 -9.49 6.43 6.47
CA SER A 297 -8.28 6.26 7.26
C SER A 297 -7.13 7.17 6.82
N ASP A 298 -7.01 7.48 5.54
CA ASP A 298 -5.91 8.30 5.02
C ASP A 298 -6.05 9.73 5.55
N PHE A 299 -7.26 10.32 5.39
CA PHE A 299 -7.55 11.67 5.86
C PHE A 299 -7.52 11.77 7.39
N THR A 300 -8.10 10.79 8.10
CA THR A 300 -8.12 10.83 9.57
C THR A 300 -6.75 10.62 10.19
N ASN A 301 -5.88 9.77 9.60
CA ASN A 301 -4.52 9.60 10.06
C ASN A 301 -3.69 10.87 9.85
N LEU A 302 -3.77 11.47 8.65
CA LEU A 302 -3.07 12.73 8.40
C LEU A 302 -3.56 13.85 9.33
N ALA A 303 -4.88 13.99 9.50
CA ALA A 303 -5.43 14.99 10.42
C ALA A 303 -4.97 14.74 11.86
N GLY A 304 -4.92 13.48 12.31
CA GLY A 304 -4.41 13.11 13.63
C GLY A 304 -2.94 13.51 13.84
N LEU A 305 -2.09 13.22 12.87
CA LEU A 305 -0.67 13.60 12.91
C LEU A 305 -0.48 15.12 12.90
N LEU A 306 -1.23 15.85 12.07
CA LEU A 306 -1.22 17.31 12.05
C LEU A 306 -1.68 17.92 13.38
N MET A 307 -2.66 17.31 14.05
CA MET A 307 -3.09 17.70 15.39
C MET A 307 -2.00 17.47 16.45
N GLN A 308 -1.28 16.37 16.33
CA GLN A 308 -0.17 16.02 17.22
C GLN A 308 1.03 16.98 17.06
N GLU A 309 1.30 17.42 15.84
CA GLU A 309 2.34 18.38 15.49
C GLU A 309 1.87 19.86 15.68
N GLU A 310 0.75 20.08 16.35
CA GLU A 310 0.19 21.40 16.67
C GLU A 310 -0.15 22.27 15.42
N VAL A 311 -0.60 21.62 14.34
CA VAL A 311 -1.02 22.28 13.09
C VAL A 311 -2.53 22.11 12.84
N PRO A 312 -3.39 22.58 13.78
CA PRO A 312 -4.82 22.24 13.79
C PRO A 312 -5.59 22.78 12.56
N TYR A 313 -5.21 23.95 12.04
CA TYR A 313 -5.86 24.53 10.85
C TYR A 313 -5.74 23.57 9.63
N ARG A 314 -4.56 23.02 9.40
CA ARG A 314 -4.34 22.07 8.31
C ARG A 314 -5.08 20.74 8.56
N ALA A 315 -5.11 20.28 9.81
CA ALA A 315 -5.87 19.09 10.19
C ALA A 315 -7.36 19.25 9.85
N ALA A 316 -7.95 20.40 10.18
CA ALA A 316 -9.33 20.73 9.83
C ALA A 316 -9.55 20.74 8.32
N LYS A 317 -8.67 21.39 7.55
CA LYS A 317 -8.74 21.42 6.07
C LYS A 317 -8.67 20.04 5.45
N VAL A 318 -7.85 19.13 5.99
CA VAL A 318 -7.75 17.74 5.54
C VAL A 318 -9.06 16.99 5.77
N LEU A 319 -9.70 17.13 6.96
CA LEU A 319 -11.00 16.51 7.23
C LEU A 319 -12.09 17.06 6.34
N VAL A 320 -12.13 18.38 6.12
CA VAL A 320 -13.08 19.02 5.17
C VAL A 320 -12.90 18.48 3.76
N ALA A 321 -11.65 18.31 3.31
CA ALA A 321 -11.37 17.70 2.01
C ALA A 321 -11.85 16.25 1.93
N GLY A 322 -11.70 15.46 3.00
CA GLY A 322 -12.22 14.10 3.08
C GLY A 322 -13.74 14.02 2.98
N PHE A 323 -14.47 14.97 3.59
CA PHE A 323 -15.92 15.09 3.42
C PHE A 323 -16.30 15.47 1.99
N LYS A 324 -15.58 16.42 1.39
CA LYS A 324 -15.81 16.86 0.01
C LYS A 324 -15.55 15.74 -1.02
N ALA A 325 -14.58 14.86 -0.73
CA ALA A 325 -14.26 13.70 -1.55
C ALA A 325 -15.20 12.50 -1.29
N GLU A 326 -16.20 12.67 -0.41
CA GLU A 326 -17.12 11.57 0.03
C GLU A 326 -16.38 10.36 0.64
N ALA A 327 -15.12 10.53 1.00
CA ALA A 327 -14.29 9.51 1.63
C ALA A 327 -14.59 9.32 3.14
N ILE A 328 -15.18 10.35 3.76
CA ILE A 328 -15.52 10.40 5.18
C ILE A 328 -17.03 10.66 5.31
N GLU A 329 -17.72 9.81 6.06
CA GLU A 329 -19.09 10.08 6.49
C GLU A 329 -19.11 11.08 7.63
N ARG A 330 -20.14 11.95 7.67
CA ARG A 330 -20.34 12.97 8.72
C ARG A 330 -20.95 12.33 9.95
N ASP A 331 -20.15 11.60 10.72
CA ASP A 331 -20.54 11.06 12.01
C ASP A 331 -20.15 12.00 13.17
N SER A 332 -20.79 11.82 14.34
CA SER A 332 -20.54 12.66 15.53
C SER A 332 -19.06 12.67 15.95
N THR A 333 -18.33 11.56 15.80
CA THR A 333 -16.94 11.44 16.23
C THR A 333 -16.00 12.24 15.34
N ILE A 334 -16.17 12.13 14.03
CA ILE A 334 -15.34 12.87 13.06
C ILE A 334 -15.66 14.36 13.09
N LEU A 335 -16.96 14.71 13.19
CA LEU A 335 -17.35 16.11 13.35
C LEU A 335 -16.81 16.71 14.64
N GLN A 336 -16.78 15.95 15.75
CA GLN A 336 -16.13 16.40 16.98
C GLN A 336 -14.63 16.66 16.78
N SER A 337 -13.95 15.78 16.05
CA SER A 337 -12.51 15.95 15.73
C SER A 337 -12.28 17.21 14.87
N LEU A 338 -13.14 17.43 13.86
CA LEU A 338 -13.07 18.62 13.03
C LEU A 338 -13.35 19.90 13.82
N GLY A 339 -14.41 19.91 14.65
CA GLY A 339 -14.73 21.05 15.52
C GLY A 339 -13.59 21.36 16.50
N GLN A 340 -12.94 20.33 17.03
CA GLN A 340 -11.77 20.50 17.89
C GLN A 340 -10.58 21.09 17.13
N ALA A 341 -10.35 20.65 15.90
CA ALA A 341 -9.29 21.19 15.08
C ALA A 341 -9.53 22.68 14.77
N TRP A 342 -10.76 23.07 14.41
CA TRP A 342 -11.14 24.45 14.19
C TRP A 342 -10.99 25.31 15.47
N GLN A 343 -11.42 24.78 16.62
CA GLN A 343 -11.29 25.51 17.88
C GLN A 343 -9.83 25.77 18.26
N LEU A 344 -8.95 24.75 18.11
CA LEU A 344 -7.51 24.95 18.37
C LEU A 344 -6.84 25.86 17.33
N ALA A 345 -7.39 25.94 16.14
CA ALA A 345 -6.99 26.88 15.09
C ALA A 345 -7.51 28.32 15.33
N GLN A 346 -8.25 28.57 16.41
CA GLN A 346 -8.93 29.84 16.71
C GLN A 346 -9.98 30.26 15.66
N GLU A 347 -10.51 29.31 14.90
CA GLU A 347 -11.58 29.48 13.93
C GLU A 347 -12.93 29.21 14.60
N VAL A 348 -13.37 30.12 15.47
CA VAL A 348 -14.50 29.91 16.40
C VAL A 348 -15.81 29.67 15.66
N ASP A 349 -16.10 30.44 14.62
CA ASP A 349 -17.32 30.29 13.83
C ASP A 349 -17.43 28.91 13.18
N ASN A 350 -16.31 28.46 12.55
CA ASN A 350 -16.23 27.13 11.93
C ASN A 350 -16.38 26.02 12.99
N ALA A 351 -15.80 26.20 14.19
CA ALA A 351 -15.92 25.26 15.28
C ALA A 351 -17.37 25.13 15.79
N ILE A 352 -18.05 26.26 15.98
CA ILE A 352 -19.46 26.29 16.40
C ILE A 352 -20.34 25.56 15.40
N GLU A 353 -20.27 25.91 14.11
CA GLU A 353 -21.07 25.26 13.05
C GLU A 353 -20.94 23.73 13.08
N VAL A 354 -19.71 23.25 13.16
CA VAL A 354 -19.42 21.80 13.15
C VAL A 354 -19.87 21.12 14.44
N PHE A 355 -19.67 21.76 15.60
CA PHE A 355 -20.13 21.21 16.86
C PHE A 355 -21.66 21.19 16.99
N GLU A 356 -22.39 22.14 16.39
CA GLU A 356 -23.86 22.10 16.34
C GLU A 356 -24.37 20.88 15.59
N GLU A 357 -23.72 20.55 14.47
CA GLU A 357 -24.05 19.34 13.71
C GLU A 357 -23.70 18.08 14.53
N ALA A 358 -22.49 18.03 15.10
CA ALA A 358 -22.03 16.92 15.90
C ALA A 358 -22.93 16.65 17.12
N ALA A 359 -23.40 17.73 17.78
CA ALA A 359 -24.26 17.63 18.97
C ALA A 359 -25.63 17.01 18.69
N LYS A 360 -26.16 17.23 17.49
CA LYS A 360 -27.43 16.62 17.06
C LYS A 360 -27.30 15.10 16.91
N LEU A 361 -26.14 14.65 16.43
CA LEU A 361 -25.82 13.25 16.16
C LEU A 361 -25.25 12.49 17.39
N ALA A 362 -24.81 13.22 18.41
CA ALA A 362 -24.21 12.61 19.60
C ALA A 362 -25.25 11.98 20.51
N ASP A 363 -24.90 10.87 21.17
CA ASP A 363 -25.74 10.15 22.12
C ASP A 363 -25.77 10.82 23.51
N ASP A 364 -24.75 11.62 23.84
CA ASP A 364 -24.60 12.29 25.15
C ASP A 364 -24.45 13.82 25.02
N GLY A 365 -24.50 14.49 26.16
CA GLY A 365 -24.48 15.95 26.24
C GLY A 365 -23.11 16.62 26.14
N LYS A 366 -22.01 15.89 25.98
CA LYS A 366 -20.65 16.45 26.05
C LYS A 366 -20.35 17.48 24.96
N ILE A 367 -20.88 17.30 23.75
CA ILE A 367 -20.68 18.28 22.67
C ILE A 367 -21.52 19.53 22.92
N TYR A 368 -22.73 19.40 23.44
CA TYR A 368 -23.54 20.52 23.89
C TYR A 368 -22.88 21.27 25.07
N GLU A 369 -22.26 20.56 26.02
CA GLU A 369 -21.43 21.18 27.05
C GLU A 369 -20.35 22.06 26.43
N ARG A 370 -19.59 21.54 25.43
CA ARG A 370 -18.54 22.28 24.76
C ARG A 370 -19.08 23.51 24.01
N LEU A 371 -20.19 23.38 23.30
CA LEU A 371 -20.88 24.48 22.64
C LEU A 371 -21.27 25.57 23.64
N SER A 372 -21.73 25.22 24.83
CA SER A 372 -22.12 26.21 25.83
C SER A 372 -20.94 27.08 26.29
N TYR A 373 -19.72 26.50 26.39
CA TYR A 373 -18.51 27.29 26.65
C TYR A 373 -18.13 28.20 25.49
N LEU A 374 -18.19 27.69 24.24
CA LEU A 374 -17.86 28.49 23.07
C LEU A 374 -18.82 29.67 22.92
N TYR A 375 -20.12 29.47 23.10
CA TYR A 375 -21.10 30.55 23.05
C TYR A 375 -20.97 31.54 24.19
N LEU A 376 -20.51 31.09 25.39
CA LEU A 376 -20.19 32.00 26.48
C LEU A 376 -18.98 32.89 26.13
N GLU A 377 -17.93 32.32 25.51
CA GLU A 377 -16.72 33.03 25.07
C GLU A 377 -17.00 34.02 23.92
N ASP A 378 -17.98 33.70 23.08
CA ASP A 378 -18.39 34.49 21.91
C ASP A 378 -19.59 35.41 22.20
N ASP A 379 -19.92 35.65 23.48
CA ASP A 379 -21.00 36.52 23.94
C ASP A 379 -22.41 36.17 23.40
N GLN A 380 -22.60 34.96 22.85
CA GLN A 380 -23.90 34.45 22.35
C GLN A 380 -24.69 33.80 23.50
N TYR A 381 -25.09 34.59 24.48
CA TYR A 381 -25.62 34.10 25.75
C TYR A 381 -26.94 33.30 25.64
N ASP A 382 -27.86 33.63 24.73
CA ASP A 382 -29.09 32.84 24.54
C ASP A 382 -28.75 31.42 24.03
N ARG A 383 -27.86 31.32 23.01
CA ARG A 383 -27.42 30.03 22.47
C ARG A 383 -26.61 29.23 23.51
N CYS A 384 -25.85 29.93 24.37
CA CYS A 384 -25.18 29.33 25.51
C CYS A 384 -26.19 28.64 26.46
N VAL A 385 -27.27 29.32 26.84
CA VAL A 385 -28.29 28.77 27.73
C VAL A 385 -28.96 27.56 27.10
N ASP A 386 -29.30 27.63 25.81
CA ASP A 386 -29.90 26.53 25.06
C ASP A 386 -28.99 25.32 25.00
N SER A 387 -27.69 25.52 24.66
CA SER A 387 -26.73 24.45 24.59
C SER A 387 -26.44 23.84 25.98
N ALA A 388 -26.31 24.66 27.03
CA ALA A 388 -26.16 24.15 28.39
C ALA A 388 -27.38 23.34 28.83
N SER A 389 -28.60 23.75 28.43
CA SER A 389 -29.83 22.98 28.70
C SER A 389 -29.82 21.64 27.95
N GLY A 390 -29.51 21.65 26.65
CA GLY A 390 -29.36 20.42 25.85
C GLY A 390 -28.31 19.46 26.40
N ALA A 391 -27.22 19.98 26.94
CA ALA A 391 -26.19 19.16 27.61
C ALA A 391 -26.75 18.44 28.85
N LEU A 392 -27.48 19.16 29.68
CA LEU A 392 -28.10 18.61 30.89
C LEU A 392 -29.21 17.59 30.57
N ASP A 393 -30.03 17.85 29.54
CA ASP A 393 -31.11 16.98 29.10
C ASP A 393 -30.61 15.67 28.51
N LYS A 394 -29.55 15.68 27.68
CA LYS A 394 -28.92 14.47 27.13
C LYS A 394 -28.11 13.71 28.19
N GLY A 395 -27.55 14.41 29.18
CA GLY A 395 -26.79 13.78 30.26
C GLY A 395 -25.45 13.21 29.79
N GLY A 396 -24.92 12.21 30.50
CA GLY A 396 -23.62 11.61 30.23
C GLY A 396 -22.42 12.53 30.52
N LEU A 397 -22.62 13.60 31.25
CA LEU A 397 -21.64 14.62 31.58
C LEU A 397 -20.69 14.17 32.69
N ARG A 398 -19.42 14.50 32.56
CA ARG A 398 -18.41 14.20 33.59
C ARG A 398 -18.58 15.08 34.83
N LYS A 399 -18.94 16.36 34.65
CA LYS A 399 -19.10 17.37 35.66
C LYS A 399 -20.34 18.21 35.41
N GLU A 400 -21.52 17.65 35.68
CA GLU A 400 -22.81 18.33 35.51
C GLU A 400 -22.87 19.72 36.18
N GLN A 401 -22.21 19.87 37.37
CA GLN A 401 -22.13 21.14 38.05
C GLN A 401 -21.46 22.23 37.21
N SER A 402 -20.49 21.91 36.39
CA SER A 402 -19.80 22.91 35.52
C SER A 402 -20.77 23.47 34.46
N VAL A 403 -21.62 22.65 33.92
CA VAL A 403 -22.62 23.08 32.92
C VAL A 403 -23.66 24.01 33.59
N HIS A 404 -24.05 23.72 34.80
CA HIS A 404 -24.92 24.63 35.57
C HIS A 404 -24.26 25.99 35.87
N ILE A 405 -22.93 26.05 36.09
CA ILE A 405 -22.18 27.29 36.21
C ILE A 405 -22.27 28.11 34.93
N VAL A 406 -21.92 27.48 33.79
CA VAL A 406 -21.95 28.16 32.50
C VAL A 406 -23.37 28.68 32.18
N LYS A 407 -24.40 27.84 32.34
CA LYS A 407 -25.78 28.22 32.17
C LYS A 407 -26.14 29.45 33.05
N GLY A 408 -25.78 29.42 34.32
CA GLY A 408 -26.00 30.54 35.23
C GLY A 408 -25.28 31.82 34.82
N MET A 409 -24.05 31.71 34.34
CA MET A 409 -23.28 32.85 33.83
C MET A 409 -23.93 33.47 32.61
N CYS A 410 -24.35 32.68 31.64
CA CYS A 410 -25.04 33.16 30.45
C CYS A 410 -26.40 33.80 30.79
N GLN A 411 -27.15 33.23 31.72
CA GLN A 411 -28.42 33.79 32.17
C GLN A 411 -28.20 35.13 32.93
N TYR A 412 -27.12 35.24 33.70
CA TYR A 412 -26.73 36.50 34.34
C TYR A 412 -26.41 37.60 33.31
N ASN A 413 -25.63 37.31 32.28
CA ASN A 413 -25.33 38.25 31.20
C ASN A 413 -26.55 38.66 30.37
N LEU A 414 -27.64 37.86 30.40
CA LEU A 414 -28.93 38.19 29.81
C LEU A 414 -29.85 38.95 30.77
N ASP A 415 -29.35 39.40 31.91
CA ASP A 415 -30.16 40.03 32.99
C ASP A 415 -31.28 39.16 33.57
N LYS A 416 -31.26 37.83 33.30
CA LYS A 416 -32.21 36.84 33.79
C LYS A 416 -31.82 36.38 35.23
N LEU A 417 -31.78 37.30 36.19
CA LEU A 417 -31.21 37.08 37.52
C LEU A 417 -31.85 35.91 38.27
N THR A 418 -33.15 35.76 38.20
CA THR A 418 -33.87 34.65 38.88
C THR A 418 -33.44 33.30 38.31
N ALA A 419 -33.43 33.15 36.99
CA ALA A 419 -32.99 31.94 36.30
C ALA A 419 -31.52 31.62 36.56
N ALA A 420 -30.65 32.63 36.54
CA ALA A 420 -29.23 32.51 36.86
C ALA A 420 -29.03 31.94 38.29
N ARG A 421 -29.75 32.56 39.28
CA ARG A 421 -29.72 32.08 40.67
C ARG A 421 -30.13 30.59 40.77
N ASP A 422 -31.23 30.19 40.09
CA ASP A 422 -31.69 28.81 40.10
C ASP A 422 -30.64 27.84 39.51
N SER A 423 -29.99 28.23 38.44
CA SER A 423 -28.88 27.44 37.87
C SER A 423 -27.73 27.26 38.84
N PHE A 424 -27.32 28.30 39.57
CA PHE A 424 -26.31 28.18 40.61
C PHE A 424 -26.74 27.38 41.83
N VAL A 425 -28.03 27.39 42.17
CA VAL A 425 -28.60 26.51 43.21
C VAL A 425 -28.52 25.05 42.81
N GLN A 426 -28.86 24.71 41.54
CA GLN A 426 -28.67 23.35 41.00
C GLN A 426 -27.17 22.96 40.97
N CYS A 427 -26.31 23.86 40.52
CA CYS A 427 -24.85 23.67 40.59
C CYS A 427 -24.40 23.23 41.97
N ARG A 428 -24.76 24.01 43.01
CA ARG A 428 -24.41 23.72 44.39
C ARG A 428 -24.98 22.39 44.89
N ARG A 429 -26.18 22.02 44.45
CA ARG A 429 -26.81 20.74 44.80
C ARG A 429 -26.07 19.56 44.17
N VAL A 430 -25.69 19.64 42.91
CA VAL A 430 -24.94 18.58 42.21
C VAL A 430 -23.51 18.48 42.82
N ALA A 431 -22.84 19.61 42.99
CA ALA A 431 -21.52 19.66 43.60
C ALA A 431 -21.45 19.07 45.01
N ARG A 432 -22.55 19.21 45.81
CA ARG A 432 -22.63 18.56 47.12
C ARG A 432 -22.73 17.03 46.99
N ARG A 433 -23.52 16.53 46.03
CA ARG A 433 -23.67 15.08 45.83
C ARG A 433 -22.38 14.40 45.38
N SER A 434 -21.52 15.11 44.62
CA SER A 434 -20.24 14.64 44.15
C SER A 434 -19.05 15.00 45.08
N ASP A 435 -19.29 15.57 46.28
CA ASP A 435 -18.29 16.13 47.23
C ASP A 435 -17.29 17.11 46.57
N ASP A 436 -17.72 17.83 45.52
CA ASP A 436 -16.92 18.84 44.82
C ASP A 436 -16.94 20.17 45.58
N LYS A 437 -16.15 20.24 46.66
CA LYS A 437 -16.04 21.44 47.55
C LYS A 437 -15.67 22.72 46.80
N PRO A 438 -14.74 22.73 45.82
CA PRO A 438 -14.44 23.95 45.06
C PRO A 438 -15.70 24.52 44.38
N ASN A 439 -16.44 23.69 43.60
CA ASN A 439 -17.62 24.16 42.90
C ASN A 439 -18.79 24.47 43.85
N GLN A 440 -18.93 23.78 44.99
CA GLN A 440 -19.88 24.20 46.05
C GLN A 440 -19.66 25.65 46.49
N ARG A 441 -18.40 26.06 46.65
CA ARG A 441 -18.02 27.41 47.05
C ARG A 441 -18.32 28.41 45.93
N VAL A 442 -17.90 28.12 44.70
CA VAL A 442 -18.15 28.97 43.53
C VAL A 442 -19.64 29.23 43.33
N CYS A 443 -20.45 28.18 43.32
CA CYS A 443 -21.91 28.34 43.20
C CYS A 443 -22.54 29.10 44.34
N GLY A 444 -22.02 28.91 45.58
CA GLY A 444 -22.48 29.68 46.76
C GLY A 444 -22.13 31.17 46.63
N GLN A 445 -20.97 31.51 46.12
CA GLN A 445 -20.57 32.90 45.91
C GLN A 445 -21.47 33.60 44.86
N TRP A 446 -21.74 32.92 43.74
CA TRP A 446 -22.62 33.44 42.71
C TRP A 446 -24.06 33.65 43.25
N ILE A 447 -24.63 32.73 44.03
CA ILE A 447 -25.92 32.90 44.64
C ILE A 447 -25.93 34.16 45.52
N THR A 448 -24.95 34.32 46.39
CA THR A 448 -24.87 35.50 47.28
C THR A 448 -24.68 36.80 46.48
N PHE A 449 -23.94 36.78 45.41
CA PHE A 449 -23.75 37.94 44.53
C PHE A 449 -25.07 38.33 43.83
N ILE A 450 -25.79 37.36 43.24
CA ILE A 450 -27.04 37.62 42.54
C ILE A 450 -28.11 38.11 43.57
N ASP A 451 -28.16 37.56 44.76
CA ASP A 451 -29.10 38.00 45.81
C ASP A 451 -28.87 39.48 46.17
N ARG A 452 -27.62 39.90 46.32
CA ARG A 452 -27.26 41.31 46.57
C ARG A 452 -27.61 42.21 45.40
N GLU A 453 -27.32 41.78 44.20
CA GLU A 453 -27.64 42.53 42.97
C GLU A 453 -29.12 42.70 42.78
N THR A 454 -29.89 41.64 43.00
CA THR A 454 -31.37 41.69 42.95
C THR A 454 -31.91 42.70 44.00
N GLU A 455 -31.38 42.70 45.21
CA GLU A 455 -31.83 43.65 46.24
C GLU A 455 -31.42 45.09 45.88
N ARG A 456 -30.22 45.33 45.37
CA ARG A 456 -29.75 46.63 44.87
C ARG A 456 -30.68 47.18 43.77
N LEU A 457 -31.04 46.35 42.78
CA LEU A 457 -31.97 46.74 41.71
C LEU A 457 -33.38 47.07 42.22
N LYS A 458 -33.90 46.32 43.22
CA LYS A 458 -35.15 46.63 43.85
C LYS A 458 -35.14 47.98 44.55
N GLN A 459 -34.07 48.29 45.27
CA GLN A 459 -33.89 49.57 45.96
C GLN A 459 -33.79 50.75 44.98
N LEU A 460 -33.08 50.59 43.89
CA LEU A 460 -33.03 51.57 42.82
C LEU A 460 -34.41 51.81 42.16
N ALA A 461 -35.17 50.76 41.87
CA ALA A 461 -36.51 50.86 41.32
C ALA A 461 -37.52 51.51 42.30
N ALA A 462 -37.27 51.40 43.63
CA ALA A 462 -38.10 52.02 44.64
C ALA A 462 -37.72 53.46 44.92
N ALA A 463 -36.51 53.93 44.48
CA ALA A 463 -36.03 55.30 44.71
C ALA A 463 -36.20 56.23 43.49
N GLY A 464 -36.58 55.70 42.33
CA GLY A 464 -36.89 56.44 41.12
C GLY A 464 -38.39 56.39 40.84
#